data_3fa084d13d9b558bb7520a7acb739fa0
#
_entry.id   3fa084d13d9b558bb7520a7acb739fa0
#
_cell.length_a   1.000
_cell.length_b   1.000
_cell.length_c   1.000
_cell.angle_alpha   90.00
_cell.angle_beta   90.00
_cell.angle_gamma   90.00
#
_symmetry.space_group_name_H-M   'P 1'
#
loop_
_entity.id
_entity.type
_entity.pdbx_description
1 polymer ?
#
loop_
_entity_poly.entity_id
_entity_poly.type
_entity_poly.pdbx_seq_one_letter_code
_entity_poly.pdbx_strand_id
1 'polypeptide(L)'
;SVQVEGRSYTAPLAPLNDYRTLQKKLGLTRSVIVQPSVYGRDNRTTLGVKGGDPNMRAVVVIDAATPKEHLAELADAGAVGCRVNLLFASNVVHENLQELAHRIADFGWHIQILADLSNLENISDIVKALPVPVVFDHLGHIPADKGVKSSAFQRCLKLLSEGDIWVKLSGAYRVTAQDSPGYLDVRPMVEALVSSNPERLVWGSDWPHPQIPVAMPDDTDLLRLFLEWVPEAEARQKILVDNPGLLYDFD
;
A
#
# COMPACT_ATOMS: atom_id res chain seq x y z
N SER A 1 -5.23 19.47 -6.23
CA SER A 1 -4.07 19.37 -7.15
C SER A 1 -4.54 19.18 -8.59
N VAL A 2 -3.77 19.70 -9.51
CA VAL A 2 -3.98 19.47 -10.95
C VAL A 2 -3.31 18.14 -11.30
N GLN A 3 -3.98 17.29 -12.09
CA GLN A 3 -3.37 16.05 -12.56
C GLN A 3 -2.23 16.36 -13.52
N VAL A 4 -1.08 15.70 -13.35
CA VAL A 4 0.13 15.98 -14.14
C VAL A 4 -0.03 15.56 -15.61
N GLU A 5 0.70 16.24 -16.50
CA GLU A 5 0.83 15.83 -17.90
C GLU A 5 1.60 14.49 -17.98
N GLY A 6 1.30 13.68 -18.99
CA GLY A 6 1.95 12.37 -19.17
C GLY A 6 1.55 11.29 -18.14
N ARG A 7 0.51 11.53 -17.35
CA ARG A 7 -0.04 10.54 -16.40
C ARG A 7 -0.52 9.27 -17.11
N SER A 8 -0.40 8.13 -16.45
CA SER A 8 -0.82 6.83 -16.98
C SER A 8 -2.35 6.63 -17.01
N TYR A 9 -3.09 7.42 -16.23
CA TYR A 9 -4.56 7.41 -16.17
C TYR A 9 -5.11 8.74 -15.71
N THR A 10 -6.42 8.92 -15.83
CA THR A 10 -7.15 10.04 -15.23
C THR A 10 -7.90 9.55 -14.01
N ALA A 11 -7.58 10.08 -12.84
CA ALA A 11 -8.25 9.69 -11.59
C ALA A 11 -9.72 10.13 -11.64
N PRO A 12 -10.65 9.27 -11.18
CA PRO A 12 -12.03 9.64 -11.01
C PRO A 12 -12.18 10.72 -9.94
N LEU A 13 -13.31 11.44 -9.95
CA LEU A 13 -13.68 12.28 -8.83
C LEU A 13 -13.98 11.38 -7.62
N ALA A 14 -13.31 11.66 -6.52
CA ALA A 14 -13.42 10.90 -5.28
C ALA A 14 -13.57 11.88 -4.10
N PRO A 15 -14.77 12.49 -3.91
CA PRO A 15 -15.00 13.47 -2.86
C PRO A 15 -14.84 12.87 -1.47
N LEU A 16 -14.34 13.65 -0.52
CA LEU A 16 -14.16 13.21 0.86
C LEU A 16 -15.47 12.70 1.49
N ASN A 17 -16.60 13.31 1.17
CA ASN A 17 -17.91 12.89 1.70
C ASN A 17 -18.30 11.47 1.26
N ASP A 18 -17.96 11.08 0.02
CA ASP A 18 -18.21 9.73 -0.48
C ASP A 18 -17.33 8.73 0.28
N TYR A 19 -16.06 9.09 0.50
CA TYR A 19 -15.16 8.28 1.31
C TYR A 19 -15.64 8.13 2.76
N ARG A 20 -16.12 9.21 3.39
CA ARG A 20 -16.69 9.17 4.75
C ARG A 20 -17.94 8.27 4.82
N THR A 21 -18.75 8.28 3.79
CA THR A 21 -19.90 7.38 3.68
C THR A 21 -19.45 5.93 3.60
N LEU A 22 -18.45 5.65 2.78
CA LEU A 22 -17.84 4.32 2.70
C LEU A 22 -17.21 3.88 4.03
N GLN A 23 -16.42 4.73 4.66
CA GLN A 23 -15.83 4.47 5.98
C GLN A 23 -16.89 4.01 6.98
N LYS A 24 -18.00 4.76 7.06
CA LYS A 24 -19.11 4.43 7.96
C LYS A 24 -19.77 3.11 7.59
N LYS A 25 -19.98 2.84 6.29
CA LYS A 25 -20.56 1.59 5.79
C LYS A 25 -19.70 0.38 6.17
N LEU A 26 -18.37 0.52 6.10
CA LEU A 26 -17.40 -0.54 6.41
C LEU A 26 -17.06 -0.63 7.91
N GLY A 27 -17.51 0.31 8.75
CA GLY A 27 -17.16 0.35 10.16
C GLY A 27 -15.71 0.77 10.44
N LEU A 28 -15.05 1.43 9.50
CA LEU A 28 -13.66 1.86 9.63
C LEU A 28 -13.57 3.18 10.39
N THR A 29 -12.65 3.29 11.34
CA THR A 29 -12.46 4.49 12.16
C THR A 29 -11.23 5.28 11.79
N ARG A 30 -10.19 4.62 11.26
CA ARG A 30 -8.91 5.23 10.87
C ARG A 30 -8.67 5.05 9.37
N SER A 31 -7.87 5.92 8.77
CA SER A 31 -7.58 5.92 7.34
C SER A 31 -6.17 6.36 7.02
N VAL A 32 -5.59 5.77 6.00
CA VAL A 32 -4.34 6.24 5.40
C VAL A 32 -4.61 6.64 3.95
N ILE A 33 -4.45 7.93 3.66
CA ILE A 33 -4.64 8.46 2.31
C ILE A 33 -3.31 8.35 1.57
N VAL A 34 -3.29 7.56 0.51
CA VAL A 34 -2.09 7.37 -0.30
C VAL A 34 -2.14 8.27 -1.52
N GLN A 35 -1.09 9.07 -1.73
CA GLN A 35 -0.98 9.96 -2.88
C GLN A 35 -1.08 9.16 -4.20
N PRO A 36 -2.07 9.43 -5.05
CA PRO A 36 -2.15 8.80 -6.37
C PRO A 36 -1.09 9.39 -7.31
N SER A 37 -0.53 8.55 -8.19
CA SER A 37 0.55 8.95 -9.11
C SER A 37 0.17 10.09 -10.07
N VAL A 38 -1.12 10.26 -10.35
CA VAL A 38 -1.63 11.32 -11.24
C VAL A 38 -1.42 12.74 -10.72
N TYR A 39 -1.13 12.92 -9.44
CA TYR A 39 -0.79 14.23 -8.86
C TYR A 39 0.72 14.44 -8.74
N GLY A 40 1.54 13.46 -9.15
CA GLY A 40 2.98 13.55 -9.01
C GLY A 40 3.38 13.89 -7.59
N ARG A 41 4.26 14.88 -7.41
CA ARG A 41 4.73 15.36 -6.10
C ARG A 41 3.90 16.48 -5.48
N ASP A 42 2.78 16.83 -6.07
CA ASP A 42 1.86 17.82 -5.50
C ASP A 42 0.94 17.16 -4.45
N ASN A 43 1.41 17.08 -3.21
CA ASN A 43 0.71 16.41 -2.10
C ASN A 43 -0.45 17.24 -1.50
N ARG A 44 -0.72 18.44 -2.01
CA ARG A 44 -1.74 19.35 -1.43
C ARG A 44 -3.12 18.75 -1.35
N THR A 45 -3.56 17.97 -2.34
CA THR A 45 -4.87 17.30 -2.30
C THR A 45 -4.91 16.23 -1.21
N THR A 46 -3.89 15.35 -1.14
CA THR A 46 -3.81 14.28 -0.15
C THR A 46 -3.78 14.83 1.26
N LEU A 47 -2.94 15.81 1.54
CA LEU A 47 -2.87 16.46 2.84
C LEU A 47 -4.11 17.30 3.16
N GLY A 48 -4.71 17.95 2.16
CA GLY A 48 -5.95 18.70 2.32
C GLY A 48 -7.14 17.80 2.68
N VAL A 49 -7.22 16.59 2.13
CA VAL A 49 -8.22 15.58 2.52
C VAL A 49 -8.00 15.09 3.94
N LYS A 50 -6.76 14.82 4.33
CA LYS A 50 -6.38 14.46 5.71
C LYS A 50 -6.75 15.60 6.67
N GLY A 51 -6.43 16.84 6.31
CA GLY A 51 -6.70 18.00 7.14
C GLY A 51 -6.16 17.83 8.56
N GLY A 52 -6.89 18.33 9.55
CA GLY A 52 -6.58 18.17 10.98
C GLY A 52 -7.13 16.90 11.63
N ASP A 53 -7.67 15.92 10.87
CA ASP A 53 -8.28 14.72 11.44
C ASP A 53 -7.21 13.80 12.07
N PRO A 54 -7.24 13.56 13.39
CA PRO A 54 -6.27 12.70 14.07
C PRO A 54 -6.39 11.22 13.66
N ASN A 55 -7.53 10.82 13.12
CA ASN A 55 -7.76 9.46 12.63
C ASN A 55 -7.34 9.26 11.17
N MET A 56 -6.66 10.22 10.58
CA MET A 56 -6.14 10.13 9.23
C MET A 56 -4.63 10.34 9.19
N ARG A 57 -3.96 9.57 8.35
CA ARG A 57 -2.53 9.73 8.00
C ARG A 57 -2.40 9.87 6.50
N ALA A 58 -1.24 10.31 6.04
CA ALA A 58 -0.94 10.45 4.62
C ALA A 58 0.34 9.69 4.25
N VAL A 59 0.33 9.06 3.08
CA VAL A 59 1.53 8.57 2.39
C VAL A 59 1.72 9.45 1.17
N VAL A 60 2.81 10.22 1.15
CA VAL A 60 3.08 11.27 0.15
C VAL A 60 4.00 10.79 -0.95
N VAL A 61 4.15 11.57 -2.02
CA VAL A 61 5.17 11.36 -3.06
C VAL A 61 6.20 12.47 -2.95
N ILE A 62 7.44 12.08 -2.78
CA ILE A 62 8.63 12.94 -2.68
C ILE A 62 9.76 12.37 -3.52
N ASP A 63 10.84 13.10 -3.66
CA ASP A 63 12.10 12.60 -4.23
C ASP A 63 13.28 12.85 -3.29
N ALA A 64 14.45 12.31 -3.66
CA ALA A 64 15.66 12.46 -2.88
C ALA A 64 16.16 13.92 -2.81
N ALA A 65 15.72 14.80 -3.71
CA ALA A 65 16.07 16.23 -3.70
C ALA A 65 15.15 17.07 -2.81
N THR A 66 14.07 16.50 -2.25
CA THR A 66 13.12 17.23 -1.39
C THR A 66 13.84 17.80 -0.16
N PRO A 67 13.81 19.13 0.11
CA PRO A 67 14.47 19.74 1.25
C PRO A 67 14.02 19.15 2.60
N LYS A 68 14.92 19.07 3.59
CA LYS A 68 14.61 18.52 4.92
C LYS A 68 13.51 19.33 5.62
N GLU A 69 13.52 20.64 5.45
CA GLU A 69 12.49 21.54 5.98
C GLU A 69 11.11 21.20 5.41
N HIS A 70 11.04 20.88 4.11
CA HIS A 70 9.78 20.47 3.50
C HIS A 70 9.32 19.07 3.96
N LEU A 71 10.26 18.16 4.23
CA LEU A 71 9.93 16.87 4.86
C LEU A 71 9.31 17.06 6.25
N ALA A 72 9.86 18.00 7.04
CA ALA A 72 9.31 18.36 8.36
C ALA A 72 7.89 18.93 8.25
N GLU A 73 7.65 19.86 7.31
CA GLU A 73 6.30 20.39 7.04
C GLU A 73 5.30 19.28 6.67
N LEU A 74 5.71 18.31 5.85
CA LEU A 74 4.88 17.18 5.47
C LEU A 74 4.60 16.27 6.68
N ALA A 75 5.59 16.02 7.54
CA ALA A 75 5.44 15.25 8.77
C ALA A 75 4.46 15.93 9.74
N ASP A 76 4.61 17.23 9.97
CA ASP A 76 3.69 18.03 10.80
C ASP A 76 2.26 18.01 10.24
N ALA A 77 2.12 17.96 8.91
CA ALA A 77 0.83 17.78 8.26
C ALA A 77 0.27 16.35 8.34
N GLY A 78 1.01 15.40 8.94
CA GLY A 78 0.58 14.02 9.20
C GLY A 78 0.95 13.03 8.11
N ALA A 79 2.00 13.30 7.35
CA ALA A 79 2.63 12.28 6.52
C ALA A 79 3.42 11.30 7.40
N VAL A 80 3.29 10.01 7.11
CA VAL A 80 3.94 8.90 7.85
C VAL A 80 4.74 7.98 6.93
N GLY A 81 4.83 8.31 5.67
CA GLY A 81 5.56 7.52 4.68
C GLY A 81 5.56 8.15 3.30
N CYS A 82 6.37 7.62 2.43
CA CYS A 82 6.36 8.01 1.03
C CYS A 82 6.11 6.81 0.11
N ARG A 83 5.48 7.08 -1.03
CA ARG A 83 5.17 6.08 -2.05
C ARG A 83 6.15 6.16 -3.20
N VAL A 84 6.64 5.00 -3.62
CA VAL A 84 7.45 4.81 -4.82
C VAL A 84 6.73 3.86 -5.78
N ASN A 85 6.54 4.29 -7.02
CA ASN A 85 5.89 3.48 -8.05
C ASN A 85 6.95 2.92 -8.99
N LEU A 86 7.13 1.60 -8.98
CA LEU A 86 8.08 0.86 -9.79
C LEU A 86 7.42 0.00 -10.88
N LEU A 87 6.10 0.03 -11.03
CA LEU A 87 5.41 -0.77 -12.06
C LEU A 87 5.87 -0.44 -13.48
N PHE A 88 6.33 0.80 -13.68
CA PHE A 88 6.76 1.31 -14.98
C PHE A 88 8.24 1.72 -15.00
N ALA A 89 9.00 1.38 -13.96
CA ALA A 89 10.39 1.82 -13.81
C ALA A 89 11.38 0.80 -14.41
N SER A 90 12.34 1.29 -15.16
CA SER A 90 13.55 0.58 -15.54
C SER A 90 14.59 0.60 -14.40
N ASN A 91 15.66 -0.18 -14.50
CA ASN A 91 16.70 -0.45 -13.50
C ASN A 91 17.37 0.77 -12.81
N VAL A 92 17.02 2.01 -13.15
CA VAL A 92 17.58 3.26 -12.61
C VAL A 92 17.10 3.58 -11.17
N VAL A 93 16.17 2.79 -10.64
CA VAL A 93 15.43 3.11 -9.40
C VAL A 93 16.21 2.82 -8.11
N HIS A 94 17.25 2.00 -8.16
CA HIS A 94 17.95 1.49 -6.97
C HIS A 94 18.67 2.56 -6.15
N GLU A 95 19.46 3.40 -6.81
CA GLU A 95 20.30 4.40 -6.12
C GLU A 95 19.41 5.47 -5.45
N ASN A 96 18.36 5.91 -6.15
CA ASN A 96 17.42 6.89 -5.62
C ASN A 96 16.61 6.37 -4.43
N LEU A 97 16.33 5.06 -4.35
CA LEU A 97 15.54 4.47 -3.26
C LEU A 97 16.31 4.45 -1.94
N GLN A 98 17.61 4.12 -1.96
CA GLN A 98 18.46 4.15 -0.77
C GLN A 98 18.62 5.59 -0.23
N GLU A 99 18.92 6.54 -1.11
CA GLU A 99 19.04 7.94 -0.71
C GLU A 99 17.72 8.44 -0.10
N LEU A 100 16.59 8.16 -0.76
CA LEU A 100 15.27 8.51 -0.25
C LEU A 100 15.02 7.91 1.14
N ALA A 101 15.33 6.62 1.33
CA ALA A 101 15.15 5.92 2.59
C ALA A 101 15.97 6.56 3.73
N HIS A 102 17.24 6.91 3.48
CA HIS A 102 18.06 7.59 4.48
C HIS A 102 17.49 8.96 4.86
N ARG A 103 16.94 9.69 3.91
CA ARG A 103 16.37 11.03 4.16
C ARG A 103 15.12 11.00 5.03
N ILE A 104 14.29 9.96 4.91
CA ILE A 104 13.04 9.84 5.66
C ILE A 104 13.19 9.07 6.97
N ALA A 105 14.32 8.42 7.21
CA ALA A 105 14.57 7.64 8.42
C ALA A 105 14.43 8.48 9.70
N ASP A 106 14.95 9.73 9.71
CA ASP A 106 14.87 10.65 10.83
C ASP A 106 13.41 11.01 11.23
N PHE A 107 12.45 10.82 10.31
CA PHE A 107 11.03 11.11 10.52
C PHE A 107 10.23 9.87 10.95
N GLY A 108 10.86 8.70 11.06
CA GLY A 108 10.18 7.45 11.35
C GLY A 108 9.24 6.96 10.23
N TRP A 109 9.41 7.47 9.01
CA TRP A 109 8.55 7.13 7.89
C TRP A 109 8.89 5.77 7.30
N HIS A 110 7.91 5.15 6.64
CA HIS A 110 8.09 3.96 5.82
C HIS A 110 8.12 4.30 4.32
N ILE A 111 8.66 3.39 3.51
CA ILE A 111 8.52 3.43 2.05
C ILE A 111 7.42 2.44 1.64
N GLN A 112 6.41 2.94 0.93
CA GLN A 112 5.37 2.12 0.32
C GLN A 112 5.69 1.92 -1.16
N ILE A 113 5.88 0.67 -1.58
CA ILE A 113 6.30 0.33 -2.94
C ILE A 113 5.14 -0.31 -3.70
N LEU A 114 4.81 0.28 -4.85
CA LEU A 114 3.94 -0.31 -5.84
C LEU A 114 4.80 -0.92 -6.95
N ALA A 115 4.90 -2.24 -6.98
CA ALA A 115 5.73 -2.97 -7.94
C ALA A 115 5.20 -4.38 -8.16
N ASP A 116 5.37 -4.92 -9.34
CA ASP A 116 5.23 -6.36 -9.59
C ASP A 116 6.52 -7.07 -9.15
N LEU A 117 6.48 -7.70 -7.98
CA LEU A 117 7.63 -8.39 -7.41
C LEU A 117 8.08 -9.61 -8.24
N SER A 118 7.27 -10.06 -9.18
CA SER A 118 7.68 -11.13 -10.09
C SER A 118 8.75 -10.69 -11.09
N ASN A 119 8.88 -9.37 -11.29
CA ASN A 119 9.85 -8.75 -12.18
C ASN A 119 11.08 -8.18 -11.43
N LEU A 120 11.16 -8.35 -10.10
CA LEU A 120 12.22 -7.81 -9.26
C LEU A 120 12.98 -8.95 -8.55
N GLU A 121 13.91 -9.58 -9.25
CA GLU A 121 14.66 -10.73 -8.72
C GLU A 121 15.54 -10.35 -7.51
N ASN A 122 16.09 -9.15 -7.50
CA ASN A 122 16.99 -8.62 -6.47
C ASN A 122 16.29 -7.86 -5.34
N ILE A 123 14.96 -7.96 -5.24
CA ILE A 123 14.18 -7.21 -4.25
C ILE A 123 14.62 -7.48 -2.80
N SER A 124 15.09 -8.68 -2.51
CA SER A 124 15.56 -9.04 -1.16
C SER A 124 16.77 -8.21 -0.74
N ASP A 125 17.73 -8.03 -1.64
CA ASP A 125 18.94 -7.26 -1.35
C ASP A 125 18.61 -5.76 -1.22
N ILE A 126 17.69 -5.29 -2.07
CA ILE A 126 17.20 -3.91 -2.00
C ILE A 126 16.59 -3.62 -0.64
N VAL A 127 15.59 -4.40 -0.24
CA VAL A 127 14.83 -4.18 0.99
C VAL A 127 15.74 -4.23 2.22
N LYS A 128 16.63 -5.22 2.30
CA LYS A 128 17.55 -5.39 3.44
C LYS A 128 18.58 -4.26 3.57
N ALA A 129 18.82 -3.51 2.50
CA ALA A 129 19.71 -2.36 2.52
C ALA A 129 19.02 -1.05 2.95
N LEU A 130 17.68 -1.03 3.11
CA LEU A 130 16.95 0.17 3.48
C LEU A 130 16.84 0.32 5.01
N PRO A 131 17.11 1.51 5.57
CA PRO A 131 17.05 1.76 7.01
C PRO A 131 15.64 2.08 7.53
N VAL A 132 14.60 1.84 6.74
CA VAL A 132 13.20 2.17 7.05
C VAL A 132 12.29 0.99 6.73
N PRO A 133 11.11 0.89 7.37
CA PRO A 133 10.13 -0.13 7.01
C PRO A 133 9.72 -0.03 5.54
N VAL A 134 9.54 -1.19 4.90
CA VAL A 134 9.07 -1.28 3.50
C VAL A 134 7.71 -1.94 3.45
N VAL A 135 6.76 -1.32 2.76
CA VAL A 135 5.40 -1.82 2.55
C VAL A 135 5.19 -2.13 1.08
N PHE A 136 4.83 -3.36 0.73
CA PHE A 136 4.41 -3.69 -0.63
C PHE A 136 2.91 -3.55 -0.80
N ASP A 137 2.50 -2.77 -1.80
CA ASP A 137 1.10 -2.62 -2.17
C ASP A 137 0.54 -3.90 -2.80
N HIS A 138 -0.75 -4.15 -2.57
CA HIS A 138 -1.58 -5.11 -3.32
C HIS A 138 -0.93 -6.48 -3.51
N LEU A 139 -0.59 -7.18 -2.42
CA LEU A 139 0.05 -8.51 -2.42
C LEU A 139 1.36 -8.55 -3.23
N GLY A 140 2.08 -7.42 -3.31
CA GLY A 140 3.29 -7.27 -4.10
C GLY A 140 3.05 -7.29 -5.62
N HIS A 141 1.81 -7.09 -6.06
CA HIS A 141 1.39 -7.18 -7.47
C HIS A 141 1.79 -8.47 -8.17
N ILE A 142 2.02 -9.55 -7.43
CA ILE A 142 2.38 -10.86 -8.01
C ILE A 142 1.10 -11.46 -8.62
N PRO A 143 1.07 -11.75 -9.93
CA PRO A 143 -0.09 -12.37 -10.57
C PRO A 143 -0.47 -13.70 -9.93
N ALA A 144 -1.76 -13.90 -9.63
CA ALA A 144 -2.23 -15.08 -8.91
C ALA A 144 -2.08 -16.39 -9.71
N ASP A 145 -2.06 -16.31 -11.04
CA ASP A 145 -1.82 -17.46 -11.91
C ASP A 145 -0.41 -18.05 -11.76
N LYS A 146 0.58 -17.28 -11.28
CA LYS A 146 1.90 -17.79 -10.93
C LYS A 146 1.86 -18.71 -9.72
N GLY A 147 0.83 -18.57 -8.87
CA GLY A 147 0.59 -19.38 -7.69
C GLY A 147 1.56 -19.14 -6.55
N VAL A 148 1.18 -19.68 -5.40
CA VAL A 148 1.96 -19.53 -4.14
C VAL A 148 3.34 -20.17 -4.18
N LYS A 149 3.56 -21.13 -5.07
CA LYS A 149 4.87 -21.82 -5.22
C LYS A 149 5.85 -21.09 -6.13
N SER A 150 5.45 -20.00 -6.78
CA SER A 150 6.35 -19.23 -7.64
C SER A 150 7.54 -18.68 -6.85
N SER A 151 8.70 -18.57 -7.49
CA SER A 151 9.91 -18.03 -6.85
C SER A 151 9.71 -16.62 -6.30
N ALA A 152 8.93 -15.78 -7.01
CA ALA A 152 8.61 -14.43 -6.58
C ALA A 152 7.79 -14.44 -5.29
N PHE A 153 6.74 -15.24 -5.22
CA PHE A 153 5.89 -15.31 -4.04
C PHE A 153 6.64 -15.93 -2.86
N GLN A 154 7.47 -16.95 -3.08
CA GLN A 154 8.31 -17.53 -2.03
C GLN A 154 9.36 -16.54 -1.49
N ARG A 155 9.93 -15.66 -2.34
CA ARG A 155 10.79 -14.56 -1.87
C ARG A 155 10.01 -13.57 -0.99
N CYS A 156 8.80 -13.20 -1.42
CA CYS A 156 7.92 -12.34 -0.63
C CYS A 156 7.60 -12.95 0.73
N LEU A 157 7.20 -14.23 0.79
CA LEU A 157 6.93 -14.95 2.03
C LEU A 157 8.16 -14.98 2.95
N LYS A 158 9.34 -15.23 2.39
CA LYS A 158 10.58 -15.23 3.16
C LYS A 158 10.86 -13.88 3.80
N LEU A 159 10.82 -12.79 3.04
CA LEU A 159 11.01 -11.44 3.57
C LEU A 159 9.96 -11.08 4.63
N LEU A 160 8.72 -11.49 4.42
CA LEU A 160 7.63 -11.28 5.37
C LEU A 160 7.88 -12.04 6.68
N SER A 161 8.28 -13.32 6.60
CA SER A 161 8.55 -14.17 7.76
C SER A 161 9.76 -13.68 8.57
N GLU A 162 10.76 -13.10 7.91
CA GLU A 162 11.93 -12.49 8.55
C GLU A 162 11.61 -11.12 9.18
N GLY A 163 10.43 -10.54 8.87
CA GLY A 163 10.00 -9.24 9.38
C GLY A 163 10.59 -8.05 8.62
N ASP A 164 11.26 -8.30 7.50
CA ASP A 164 11.92 -7.28 6.68
C ASP A 164 10.95 -6.37 5.94
N ILE A 165 9.71 -6.86 5.70
CA ILE A 165 8.69 -6.14 4.94
C ILE A 165 7.34 -6.18 5.62
N TRP A 166 6.48 -5.26 5.16
CA TRP A 166 5.03 -5.29 5.32
C TRP A 166 4.35 -5.57 3.99
N VAL A 167 3.19 -6.23 4.02
CA VAL A 167 2.39 -6.45 2.81
C VAL A 167 0.96 -5.94 3.05
N LYS A 168 0.46 -5.18 2.07
CA LYS A 168 -0.91 -4.72 2.08
C LYS A 168 -1.83 -5.73 1.40
N LEU A 169 -2.76 -6.29 2.15
CA LEU A 169 -3.84 -7.15 1.67
C LEU A 169 -4.94 -6.28 1.09
N SER A 170 -4.81 -5.92 -0.17
CA SER A 170 -5.73 -5.05 -0.91
C SER A 170 -5.68 -5.36 -2.40
N GLY A 171 -6.68 -4.91 -3.16
CA GLY A 171 -6.64 -4.98 -4.60
C GLY A 171 -6.56 -6.41 -5.16
N ALA A 172 -7.31 -7.37 -4.62
CA ALA A 172 -7.37 -8.75 -5.15
C ALA A 172 -7.66 -8.77 -6.65
N TYR A 173 -8.53 -7.87 -7.12
CA TYR A 173 -8.86 -7.67 -8.54
C TYR A 173 -7.69 -7.16 -9.40
N ARG A 174 -6.58 -6.71 -8.79
CA ARG A 174 -5.36 -6.27 -9.51
C ARG A 174 -4.42 -7.41 -9.85
N VAL A 175 -4.52 -8.51 -9.11
CA VAL A 175 -3.61 -9.65 -9.21
C VAL A 175 -4.29 -10.93 -9.68
N THR A 176 -5.63 -11.01 -9.61
CA THR A 176 -6.40 -12.16 -10.09
C THR A 176 -6.21 -12.38 -11.59
N ALA A 177 -6.16 -13.62 -11.99
CA ALA A 177 -6.28 -14.06 -13.39
C ALA A 177 -7.71 -14.48 -13.76
N GLN A 178 -8.66 -14.40 -12.81
CA GLN A 178 -10.03 -14.83 -13.01
C GLN A 178 -10.95 -13.62 -13.28
N ASP A 179 -11.80 -13.79 -14.28
CA ASP A 179 -12.85 -12.82 -14.60
C ASP A 179 -14.13 -13.08 -13.75
N SER A 180 -13.93 -13.28 -12.44
CA SER A 180 -14.99 -13.65 -11.51
C SER A 180 -14.89 -12.84 -10.22
N PRO A 181 -16.01 -12.32 -9.69
CA PRO A 181 -16.03 -11.45 -8.51
C PRO A 181 -15.80 -12.22 -7.19
N GLY A 182 -15.12 -13.27 -7.13
CA GLY A 182 -14.76 -14.00 -5.90
C GLY A 182 -13.25 -14.09 -5.70
N TYR A 183 -12.45 -13.77 -6.74
CA TYR A 183 -10.99 -13.79 -6.72
C TYR A 183 -10.40 -15.01 -6.03
N LEU A 184 -10.98 -16.22 -6.31
CA LEU A 184 -10.67 -17.47 -5.60
C LEU A 184 -9.22 -17.93 -5.79
N ASP A 185 -8.58 -17.51 -6.88
CA ASP A 185 -7.16 -17.73 -7.16
C ASP A 185 -6.23 -16.88 -6.27
N VAL A 186 -6.73 -15.77 -5.71
CA VAL A 186 -5.98 -14.89 -4.79
C VAL A 186 -6.04 -15.40 -3.33
N ARG A 187 -7.11 -16.09 -2.97
CA ARG A 187 -7.32 -16.59 -1.60
C ARG A 187 -6.11 -17.40 -1.07
N PRO A 188 -5.51 -18.37 -1.80
CA PRO A 188 -4.35 -19.10 -1.29
C PRO A 188 -3.13 -18.20 -1.01
N MET A 189 -3.00 -17.08 -1.74
CA MET A 189 -1.92 -16.10 -1.49
C MET A 189 -2.14 -15.38 -0.17
N VAL A 190 -3.37 -14.91 0.10
CA VAL A 190 -3.72 -14.25 1.38
C VAL A 190 -3.52 -15.22 2.55
N GLU A 191 -4.03 -16.46 2.45
CA GLU A 191 -3.87 -17.49 3.48
C GLU A 191 -2.39 -17.79 3.78
N ALA A 192 -1.54 -17.86 2.74
CA ALA A 192 -0.10 -18.08 2.89
C ALA A 192 0.60 -16.89 3.56
N LEU A 193 0.25 -15.65 3.21
CA LEU A 193 0.80 -14.44 3.84
C LEU A 193 0.40 -14.38 5.33
N VAL A 194 -0.86 -14.61 5.65
CA VAL A 194 -1.37 -14.63 7.03
C VAL A 194 -0.68 -15.72 7.86
N SER A 195 -0.54 -16.92 7.29
CA SER A 195 0.17 -18.02 7.97
C SER A 195 1.66 -17.76 8.17
N SER A 196 2.26 -16.96 7.29
CA SER A 196 3.68 -16.62 7.37
C SER A 196 3.98 -15.62 8.48
N ASN A 197 3.30 -14.47 8.50
CA ASN A 197 3.50 -13.45 9.53
C ASN A 197 2.31 -12.46 9.57
N PRO A 198 1.28 -12.71 10.36
CA PRO A 198 0.13 -11.80 10.46
C PRO A 198 0.47 -10.44 11.08
N GLU A 199 1.63 -10.30 11.77
CA GLU A 199 2.07 -9.06 12.43
C GLU A 199 2.68 -8.04 11.46
N ARG A 200 2.88 -8.42 10.20
CA ARG A 200 3.44 -7.58 9.14
C ARG A 200 2.46 -7.38 7.98
N LEU A 201 1.18 -7.52 8.25
CA LEU A 201 0.13 -7.33 7.25
C LEU A 201 -0.77 -6.17 7.64
N VAL A 202 -1.23 -5.43 6.65
CA VAL A 202 -2.27 -4.40 6.78
C VAL A 202 -3.31 -4.60 5.69
N TRP A 203 -4.56 -4.22 5.95
CA TRP A 203 -5.62 -4.25 4.95
C TRP A 203 -5.85 -2.86 4.35
N GLY A 204 -6.38 -2.79 3.12
CA GLY A 204 -6.82 -1.54 2.50
C GLY A 204 -7.92 -1.78 1.47
N SER A 205 -8.86 -0.85 1.37
CA SER A 205 -9.95 -0.90 0.38
C SER A 205 -9.45 -0.67 -1.05
N ASP A 206 -8.42 0.16 -1.20
CA ASP A 206 -7.95 0.69 -2.49
C ASP A 206 -8.98 1.61 -3.18
N TRP A 207 -9.96 2.11 -2.41
CA TRP A 207 -10.93 3.09 -2.91
C TRP A 207 -10.20 4.37 -3.41
N PRO A 208 -10.56 4.98 -4.52
CA PRO A 208 -11.70 4.73 -5.40
C PRO A 208 -11.38 3.79 -6.60
N HIS A 209 -10.51 2.81 -6.45
CA HIS A 209 -10.19 1.77 -7.44
C HIS A 209 -9.73 2.34 -8.79
N PRO A 210 -8.72 3.22 -8.84
CA PRO A 210 -8.31 3.83 -10.10
C PRO A 210 -7.68 2.78 -11.02
N GLN A 211 -7.91 2.95 -12.34
CA GLN A 211 -7.25 2.16 -13.38
C GLN A 211 -7.44 0.63 -13.17
N ILE A 212 -8.66 0.19 -12.94
CA ILE A 212 -8.95 -1.25 -12.81
C ILE A 212 -9.28 -1.86 -14.18
N PRO A 213 -8.82 -3.10 -14.43
CA PRO A 213 -9.09 -3.82 -15.68
C PRO A 213 -10.43 -4.59 -15.66
N VAL A 214 -11.13 -4.60 -14.54
CA VAL A 214 -12.35 -5.37 -14.28
C VAL A 214 -13.53 -4.46 -13.94
N ALA A 215 -14.72 -5.01 -13.79
CA ALA A 215 -15.86 -4.27 -13.28
C ALA A 215 -15.56 -3.69 -11.88
N MET A 216 -16.09 -2.49 -11.59
CA MET A 216 -15.90 -1.81 -10.29
C MET A 216 -16.33 -2.73 -9.15
N PRO A 217 -15.42 -3.10 -8.22
CA PRO A 217 -15.79 -3.92 -7.08
C PRO A 217 -16.63 -3.12 -6.07
N ASP A 218 -17.48 -3.81 -5.30
CA ASP A 218 -18.09 -3.24 -4.10
C ASP A 218 -17.13 -3.41 -2.92
N ASP A 219 -16.79 -2.33 -2.24
CA ASP A 219 -15.88 -2.35 -1.09
C ASP A 219 -16.39 -3.22 0.06
N THR A 220 -17.73 -3.37 0.19
CA THR A 220 -18.32 -4.29 1.18
C THR A 220 -17.98 -5.73 0.85
N ASP A 221 -18.01 -6.10 -0.43
CA ASP A 221 -17.62 -7.44 -0.87
C ASP A 221 -16.12 -7.66 -0.67
N LEU A 222 -15.28 -6.65 -0.94
CA LEU A 222 -13.83 -6.75 -0.69
C LEU A 222 -13.53 -6.99 0.80
N LEU A 223 -14.20 -6.27 1.70
CA LEU A 223 -14.05 -6.50 3.14
C LEU A 223 -14.60 -7.88 3.55
N ARG A 224 -15.76 -8.28 3.03
CA ARG A 224 -16.34 -9.60 3.30
C ARG A 224 -15.40 -10.72 2.87
N LEU A 225 -14.82 -10.65 1.68
CA LEU A 225 -13.84 -11.64 1.19
C LEU A 225 -12.62 -11.70 2.11
N PHE A 226 -12.09 -10.55 2.54
CA PHE A 226 -11.00 -10.53 3.52
C PHE A 226 -11.38 -11.25 4.81
N LEU A 227 -12.57 -11.00 5.36
CA LEU A 227 -13.05 -11.64 6.58
C LEU A 227 -13.26 -13.15 6.42
N GLU A 228 -13.64 -13.61 5.22
CA GLU A 228 -13.78 -15.04 4.89
C GLU A 228 -12.42 -15.74 4.73
N TRP A 229 -11.43 -15.04 4.15
CA TRP A 229 -10.08 -15.60 3.92
C TRP A 229 -9.21 -15.56 5.18
N VAL A 230 -9.57 -14.73 6.15
CA VAL A 230 -8.87 -14.59 7.44
C VAL A 230 -9.88 -14.88 8.56
N PRO A 231 -10.25 -16.15 8.80
CA PRO A 231 -11.30 -16.51 9.75
C PRO A 231 -10.89 -16.31 11.21
N GLU A 232 -9.59 -16.30 11.53
CA GLU A 232 -9.07 -16.14 12.89
C GLU A 232 -9.25 -14.70 13.38
N ALA A 233 -9.99 -14.53 14.48
CA ALA A 233 -10.28 -13.21 15.04
C ALA A 233 -9.02 -12.46 15.47
N GLU A 234 -8.02 -13.17 16.01
CA GLU A 234 -6.75 -12.57 16.41
C GLU A 234 -5.97 -12.02 15.21
N ALA A 235 -5.90 -12.76 14.11
CA ALA A 235 -5.24 -12.29 12.89
C ALA A 235 -5.96 -11.06 12.30
N ARG A 236 -7.29 -11.05 12.31
CA ARG A 236 -8.07 -9.88 11.87
C ARG A 236 -7.82 -8.67 12.75
N GLN A 237 -7.78 -8.84 14.07
CA GLN A 237 -7.46 -7.76 15.01
C GLN A 237 -6.08 -7.16 14.69
N LYS A 238 -5.06 -7.99 14.51
CA LYS A 238 -3.73 -7.54 14.13
C LYS A 238 -3.76 -6.76 12.81
N ILE A 239 -4.31 -7.33 11.75
CA ILE A 239 -4.27 -6.75 10.39
C ILE A 239 -5.10 -5.47 10.27
N LEU A 240 -6.23 -5.38 10.94
CA LEU A 240 -7.15 -4.24 10.83
C LEU A 240 -6.91 -3.14 11.87
N VAL A 241 -6.29 -3.46 13.01
CA VAL A 241 -6.22 -2.52 14.15
C VAL A 241 -4.79 -2.32 14.64
N ASP A 242 -4.14 -3.38 15.12
CA ASP A 242 -2.88 -3.26 15.84
C ASP A 242 -1.73 -2.87 14.90
N ASN A 243 -1.60 -3.57 13.79
CA ASN A 243 -0.57 -3.31 12.79
C ASN A 243 -0.68 -1.93 12.13
N PRO A 244 -1.88 -1.46 11.70
CA PRO A 244 -2.03 -0.08 11.26
C PRO A 244 -1.70 0.93 12.34
N GLY A 245 -2.01 0.66 13.62
CA GLY A 245 -1.58 1.46 14.76
C GLY A 245 -0.07 1.63 14.78
N LEU A 246 0.64 0.51 14.76
CA LEU A 246 2.11 0.50 14.80
C LEU A 246 2.75 1.11 13.55
N LEU A 247 2.33 0.69 12.35
CA LEU A 247 2.98 1.10 11.09
C LEU A 247 2.76 2.57 10.76
N TYR A 248 1.57 3.09 11.06
CA TYR A 248 1.16 4.43 10.67
C TYR A 248 1.08 5.41 11.84
N ASP A 249 1.60 5.03 13.02
CA ASP A 249 1.66 5.88 14.21
C ASP A 249 0.26 6.42 14.59
N PHE A 250 -0.72 5.53 14.68
CA PHE A 250 -2.01 5.86 15.29
C PHE A 250 -1.98 5.51 16.77
N ASP A 251 -2.46 6.43 17.59
CA ASP A 251 -2.70 6.26 19.03
C ASP A 251 -3.79 5.21 19.31
#